data_72db03ce6c4da1e00cdccd7c9e6901f1
#
_entry.id   72db03ce6c4da1e00cdccd7c9e6901f1
#
_cell.length_a   1.000
_cell.length_b   1.000
_cell.length_c   1.000
_cell.angle_alpha   90.00
_cell.angle_beta   90.00
_cell.angle_gamma   90.00
#
_symmetry.space_group_name_H-M   'P 1'
#
loop_
_entity.id
_entity.type
_entity.pdbx_description
1 polymer ?
#
loop_
_entity_poly.entity_id
_entity_poly.type
_entity_poly.pdbx_seq_one_letter_code
_entity_poly.pdbx_strand_id
1 'polypeptide(L)'
;MSAQAKFLVGLLGVGLLTWAWLQPFGQAAALADDIENRAAETLAARGAENVGVAVPRSPIRRTLELEGDLPNIERAELLEAVQGLNGVADAAWAQPDAAEAVEVATAETRAAETCRDEMNTIIASHRIQFRSGSPYINPESQRLLDRIAEAASGCSGIRIEIAGHGTGGGRPNVTLEMSAFRATTVRDALVERGVSVDMLTTIGKGASEPLDDNPADPANRRIEFTVSLTNGEAS
;
A
#
# COMPACT_ATOMS: atom_id res chain seq x y z
N MET A 1 16.87 34.70 69.34
CA MET A 1 15.98 33.91 68.43
C MET A 1 15.83 32.55 69.06
N SER A 2 14.58 32.13 69.31
CA SER A 2 14.30 30.82 69.92
C SER A 2 14.60 29.67 68.91
N ALA A 3 14.88 28.48 69.42
CA ALA A 3 15.16 27.30 68.58
C ALA A 3 14.07 27.05 67.57
N GLN A 4 12.82 27.36 67.90
CA GLN A 4 11.66 27.26 67.01
C GLN A 4 11.70 28.20 65.78
N ALA A 5 12.25 29.44 65.99
CA ALA A 5 12.41 30.41 64.90
C ALA A 5 13.48 29.96 63.87
N LYS A 6 14.56 29.32 64.35
CA LYS A 6 15.61 28.75 63.47
C LYS A 6 15.10 27.54 62.67
N PHE A 7 14.19 26.72 63.22
CA PHE A 7 13.61 25.57 62.59
C PHE A 7 12.61 25.98 61.46
N LEU A 8 11.81 27.03 61.74
CA LEU A 8 10.89 27.58 60.73
C LEU A 8 11.58 28.23 59.52
N VAL A 9 12.68 28.96 59.77
CA VAL A 9 13.50 29.58 58.74
C VAL A 9 14.19 28.48 57.85
N GLY A 10 14.66 27.41 58.51
CA GLY A 10 15.26 26.27 57.81
C GLY A 10 14.25 25.52 56.88
N LEU A 11 13.02 25.27 57.38
CA LEU A 11 11.94 24.64 56.60
C LEU A 11 11.50 25.51 55.43
N LEU A 12 11.38 26.82 55.58
CA LEU A 12 11.07 27.75 54.49
C LEU A 12 12.19 27.81 53.44
N GLY A 13 13.46 27.75 53.89
CA GLY A 13 14.62 27.71 52.99
C GLY A 13 14.67 26.45 52.14
N VAL A 14 14.41 25.29 52.74
CA VAL A 14 14.34 24.01 52.02
C VAL A 14 13.14 24.00 51.04
N GLY A 15 11.99 24.52 51.45
CA GLY A 15 10.79 24.61 50.59
C GLY A 15 11.01 25.53 49.37
N LEU A 16 11.70 26.65 49.54
CA LEU A 16 12.05 27.56 48.44
C LEU A 16 13.09 26.96 47.49
N LEU A 17 14.07 26.22 48.00
CA LEU A 17 15.08 25.55 47.19
C LEU A 17 14.48 24.41 46.39
N THR A 18 13.57 23.62 46.96
CA THR A 18 12.84 22.55 46.22
C THR A 18 11.89 23.14 45.18
N TRP A 19 11.21 24.26 45.50
CA TRP A 19 10.36 24.94 44.56
C TRP A 19 11.16 25.54 43.38
N ALA A 20 12.30 26.16 43.65
CA ALA A 20 13.19 26.70 42.62
C ALA A 20 13.81 25.59 41.73
N TRP A 21 14.01 24.38 42.27
CA TRP A 21 14.54 23.23 41.51
C TRP A 21 13.49 22.60 40.59
N LEU A 22 12.21 22.70 40.90
CA LEU A 22 11.09 22.20 40.10
C LEU A 22 10.67 23.17 38.99
N GLN A 23 11.05 24.45 39.05
CA GLN A 23 10.70 25.47 38.06
C GLN A 23 11.20 25.18 36.61
N PRO A 24 12.45 24.68 36.41
CA PRO A 24 12.95 24.46 35.04
C PRO A 24 12.14 23.41 34.24
N PHE A 25 11.51 22.44 34.92
CA PHE A 25 10.70 21.44 34.26
C PHE A 25 9.37 22.01 33.70
N GLY A 26 8.76 22.98 34.39
CA GLY A 26 7.56 23.68 33.92
C GLY A 26 7.84 24.62 32.74
N GLN A 27 9.01 25.26 32.71
CA GLN A 27 9.38 26.14 31.60
C GLN A 27 9.68 25.39 30.30
N ALA A 28 10.28 24.22 30.40
CA ALA A 28 10.55 23.38 29.22
C ALA A 28 9.27 22.85 28.57
N ALA A 29 8.27 22.47 29.37
CA ALA A 29 6.97 22.07 28.86
C ALA A 29 6.22 23.23 28.18
N ALA A 30 6.22 24.40 28.81
CA ALA A 30 5.59 25.60 28.23
C ALA A 30 6.25 26.04 26.91
N LEU A 31 7.58 25.85 26.79
CA LEU A 31 8.28 26.11 25.52
C LEU A 31 7.87 25.14 24.43
N ALA A 32 7.70 23.85 24.76
CA ALA A 32 7.24 22.86 23.82
C ALA A 32 5.82 23.20 23.32
N ASP A 33 4.90 23.54 24.21
CA ASP A 33 3.54 23.95 23.89
C ASP A 33 3.51 25.21 22.98
N ASP A 34 4.40 26.18 23.23
CA ASP A 34 4.51 27.40 22.42
C ASP A 34 5.04 27.08 21.00
N ILE A 35 6.00 26.17 20.87
CA ILE A 35 6.53 25.72 19.57
C ILE A 35 5.44 24.96 18.80
N GLU A 36 4.72 24.04 19.43
CA GLU A 36 3.61 23.28 18.82
C GLU A 36 2.53 24.23 18.30
N ASN A 37 2.09 25.20 19.09
CA ASN A 37 1.06 26.16 18.69
C ASN A 37 1.50 27.01 17.49
N ARG A 38 2.70 27.54 17.49
CA ARG A 38 3.22 28.33 16.36
C ARG A 38 3.39 27.51 15.10
N ALA A 39 3.81 26.26 15.22
CA ALA A 39 3.90 25.37 14.08
C ALA A 39 2.52 25.06 13.51
N ALA A 40 1.54 24.75 14.37
CA ALA A 40 0.16 24.51 13.95
C ALA A 40 -0.46 25.72 13.24
N GLU A 41 -0.28 26.95 13.77
CA GLU A 41 -0.71 28.18 13.12
C GLU A 41 -0.06 28.40 11.75
N THR A 42 1.25 28.07 11.64
CA THR A 42 1.99 28.18 10.38
C THR A 42 1.49 27.21 9.33
N LEU A 43 1.16 25.98 9.72
CA LEU A 43 0.59 24.95 8.85
C LEU A 43 -0.84 25.31 8.43
N ALA A 44 -1.68 25.76 9.36
CA ALA A 44 -3.04 26.21 9.07
C ALA A 44 -3.06 27.37 8.07
N ALA A 45 -2.13 28.35 8.20
CA ALA A 45 -2.00 29.46 7.27
C ALA A 45 -1.63 29.01 5.83
N ARG A 46 -1.16 27.77 5.66
CA ARG A 46 -0.85 27.14 4.36
C ARG A 46 -1.90 26.13 3.91
N GLY A 47 -3.04 26.03 4.62
CA GLY A 47 -4.12 25.11 4.28
C GLY A 47 -3.88 23.66 4.73
N ALA A 48 -2.87 23.41 5.59
CA ALA A 48 -2.51 22.10 6.11
C ALA A 48 -3.08 21.88 7.54
N GLU A 49 -4.35 22.17 7.76
CA GLU A 49 -5.04 22.05 9.06
C GLU A 49 -5.13 20.60 9.57
N ASN A 50 -4.99 19.64 8.67
CA ASN A 50 -5.03 18.20 8.95
C ASN A 50 -3.66 17.61 9.32
N VAL A 51 -2.61 18.43 9.40
CA VAL A 51 -1.28 17.99 9.82
C VAL A 51 -1.14 18.14 11.33
N GLY A 52 -0.92 17.03 12.02
CA GLY A 52 -0.58 16.98 13.42
C GLY A 52 0.85 17.49 13.66
N VAL A 53 1.06 18.14 14.82
CA VAL A 53 2.38 18.62 15.25
C VAL A 53 2.61 18.17 16.67
N ALA A 54 3.75 17.56 16.93
CA ALA A 54 4.15 17.15 18.27
C ALA A 54 5.63 17.48 18.55
N VAL A 55 5.92 17.85 19.80
CA VAL A 55 7.28 17.94 20.32
C VAL A 55 7.51 16.78 21.27
N PRO A 56 8.50 15.88 21.01
CA PRO A 56 8.82 14.77 21.91
C PRO A 56 9.14 15.29 23.33
N ARG A 57 8.43 14.77 24.33
CA ARG A 57 8.51 15.24 25.72
C ARG A 57 9.42 14.38 26.62
N SER A 58 9.95 13.28 26.11
CA SER A 58 10.83 12.39 26.89
C SER A 58 11.98 11.81 26.05
N PRO A 59 13.19 12.36 26.09
CA PRO A 59 13.57 13.66 26.61
C PRO A 59 13.02 14.82 25.80
N ILE A 60 12.74 15.96 26.42
CA ILE A 60 12.29 17.16 25.70
C ILE A 60 13.37 17.58 24.70
N ARG A 61 13.02 17.59 23.43
CA ARG A 61 13.85 18.03 22.31
C ARG A 61 13.14 19.17 21.57
N ARG A 62 13.90 20.05 20.95
CA ARG A 62 13.36 21.11 20.07
C ARG A 62 13.23 20.61 18.65
N THR A 63 12.85 19.36 18.50
CA THR A 63 12.54 18.71 17.22
C THR A 63 11.04 18.61 17.08
N LEU A 64 10.49 19.04 15.96
CA LEU A 64 9.08 18.87 15.63
C LEU A 64 8.88 17.56 14.87
N GLU A 65 7.89 16.80 15.27
CA GLU A 65 7.37 15.67 14.52
C GLU A 65 6.06 16.09 13.89
N LEU A 66 5.99 15.98 12.55
CA LEU A 66 4.81 16.29 11.76
C LEU A 66 4.10 14.99 11.38
N GLU A 67 2.79 14.93 11.55
CA GLU A 67 1.99 13.74 11.28
C GLU A 67 0.85 14.08 10.32
N GLY A 68 0.70 13.34 9.23
CA GLY A 68 -0.34 13.56 8.23
C GLY A 68 -0.04 12.85 6.92
N ASP A 69 -1.09 12.59 6.16
CA ASP A 69 -0.99 11.97 4.84
C ASP A 69 -1.08 13.03 3.74
N LEU A 70 0.06 13.35 3.15
CA LEU A 70 0.21 14.37 2.11
C LEU A 70 1.21 13.92 1.03
N PRO A 71 1.09 14.42 -0.21
CA PRO A 71 2.07 14.20 -1.28
C PRO A 71 3.47 14.68 -0.89
N ASN A 72 4.51 13.99 -1.37
CA ASN A 72 5.91 14.29 -1.02
C ASN A 72 6.34 15.73 -1.30
N ILE A 73 5.79 16.37 -2.34
CA ILE A 73 6.11 17.76 -2.69
C ILE A 73 5.57 18.71 -1.62
N GLU A 74 4.33 18.54 -1.20
CA GLU A 74 3.70 19.34 -0.14
C GLU A 74 4.39 19.11 1.21
N ARG A 75 4.79 17.88 1.51
CA ARG A 75 5.57 17.54 2.72
C ARG A 75 6.88 18.34 2.79
N ALA A 76 7.60 18.48 1.68
CA ALA A 76 8.86 19.21 1.64
C ALA A 76 8.67 20.71 1.93
N GLU A 77 7.65 21.34 1.33
CA GLU A 77 7.35 22.76 1.53
C GLU A 77 6.91 23.07 2.96
N LEU A 78 6.09 22.20 3.56
CA LEU A 78 5.63 22.37 4.93
C LEU A 78 6.77 22.16 5.93
N LEU A 79 7.66 21.19 5.66
CA LEU A 79 8.83 20.94 6.51
C LEU A 79 9.76 22.15 6.56
N GLU A 80 10.09 22.75 5.41
CA GLU A 80 10.89 23.96 5.33
C GLU A 80 10.24 25.12 6.11
N ALA A 81 8.92 25.24 6.00
CA ALA A 81 8.16 26.27 6.69
C ALA A 81 8.26 26.20 8.22
N VAL A 82 8.20 25.01 8.80
CA VAL A 82 8.28 24.84 10.26
C VAL A 82 9.71 24.84 10.77
N GLN A 83 10.68 24.41 9.97
CA GLN A 83 12.10 24.48 10.31
C GLN A 83 12.59 25.94 10.46
N GLY A 84 11.97 26.88 9.76
CA GLY A 84 12.26 28.32 9.89
C GLY A 84 11.74 28.98 11.16
N LEU A 85 10.99 28.29 12.01
CA LEU A 85 10.42 28.86 13.23
C LEU A 85 11.46 29.02 14.34
N ASN A 86 11.39 30.16 15.04
CA ASN A 86 12.25 30.40 16.19
C ASN A 86 12.00 29.38 17.30
N GLY A 87 13.06 28.70 17.74
CA GLY A 87 12.99 27.69 18.81
C GLY A 87 12.95 26.25 18.31
N VAL A 88 12.64 26.02 17.05
CA VAL A 88 12.77 24.72 16.37
C VAL A 88 14.25 24.49 16.04
N ALA A 89 14.78 23.36 16.45
CA ALA A 89 16.16 22.96 16.12
C ALA A 89 16.18 22.05 14.90
N ASP A 90 15.12 21.26 14.72
CA ASP A 90 14.93 20.35 13.60
C ASP A 90 13.44 20.01 13.46
N ALA A 91 13.02 19.59 12.29
CA ALA A 91 11.68 19.06 12.04
C ALA A 91 11.75 17.87 11.09
N ALA A 92 10.95 16.87 11.35
CA ALA A 92 10.83 15.67 10.51
C ALA A 92 9.38 15.20 10.45
N TRP A 93 9.03 14.50 9.39
CA TRP A 93 7.77 13.75 9.37
C TRP A 93 7.91 12.52 10.25
N ALA A 94 6.91 12.28 11.10
CA ALA A 94 6.82 11.06 11.87
C ALA A 94 6.81 9.88 10.87
N GLN A 95 7.72 8.96 11.08
CA GLN A 95 7.66 7.69 10.37
C GLN A 95 6.66 6.82 11.12
N PRO A 96 5.78 6.09 10.43
CA PRO A 96 4.93 5.12 11.11
C PRO A 96 5.82 4.22 11.97
N ASP A 97 5.40 3.98 13.21
CA ASP A 97 6.14 3.09 14.11
C ASP A 97 6.43 1.77 13.37
N ALA A 98 7.63 1.24 13.50
CA ALA A 98 8.01 0.03 12.79
C ALA A 98 7.02 -1.13 13.04
N ALA A 99 6.38 -1.15 14.19
CA ALA A 99 5.32 -2.10 14.52
C ALA A 99 4.06 -1.86 13.70
N GLU A 100 3.63 -0.61 13.52
CA GLU A 100 2.45 -0.24 12.73
C GLU A 100 2.69 -0.48 11.23
N ALA A 101 3.88 -0.14 10.73
CA ALA A 101 4.27 -0.44 9.35
C ALA A 101 4.27 -1.94 9.05
N VAL A 102 4.73 -2.77 9.99
CA VAL A 102 4.69 -4.24 9.86
C VAL A 102 3.25 -4.75 9.91
N GLU A 103 2.37 -4.20 10.75
CA GLU A 103 0.97 -4.60 10.83
C GLU A 103 0.22 -4.26 9.54
N VAL A 104 0.41 -3.07 8.97
CA VAL A 104 -0.17 -2.67 7.68
C VAL A 104 0.34 -3.57 6.56
N ALA A 105 1.64 -3.81 6.45
CA ALA A 105 2.22 -4.68 5.43
C ALA A 105 1.70 -6.13 5.52
N THR A 106 1.50 -6.64 6.74
CA THR A 106 0.93 -7.99 6.94
C THR A 106 -0.56 -8.05 6.59
N ALA A 107 -1.32 -6.98 6.85
CA ALA A 107 -2.73 -6.88 6.48
C ALA A 107 -2.90 -6.84 4.95
N GLU A 108 -2.09 -6.05 4.25
CA GLU A 108 -2.08 -5.97 2.78
C GLU A 108 -1.72 -7.32 2.14
N THR A 109 -0.70 -8.00 2.66
CA THR A 109 -0.31 -9.33 2.17
C THR A 109 -1.46 -10.33 2.35
N ARG A 110 -2.12 -10.34 3.49
CA ARG A 110 -3.27 -11.23 3.77
C ARG A 110 -4.46 -10.91 2.86
N ALA A 111 -4.72 -9.64 2.56
CA ALA A 111 -5.76 -9.23 1.63
C ALA A 111 -5.46 -9.73 0.21
N ALA A 112 -4.22 -9.59 -0.25
CA ALA A 112 -3.77 -10.08 -1.55
C ALA A 112 -3.85 -11.62 -1.66
N GLU A 113 -3.49 -12.36 -0.60
CA GLU A 113 -3.66 -13.80 -0.53
C GLU A 113 -5.13 -14.22 -0.62
N THR A 114 -6.01 -13.54 0.09
CA THR A 114 -7.46 -13.79 0.03
C THR A 114 -8.00 -13.57 -1.39
N CYS A 115 -7.63 -12.46 -2.03
CA CYS A 115 -7.97 -12.18 -3.42
C CYS A 115 -7.48 -13.26 -4.38
N ARG A 116 -6.23 -13.68 -4.26
CA ARG A 116 -5.66 -14.77 -5.07
C ARG A 116 -6.47 -16.06 -4.94
N ASP A 117 -6.84 -16.45 -3.73
CA ASP A 117 -7.54 -17.70 -3.45
C ASP A 117 -8.98 -17.65 -3.96
N GLU A 118 -9.66 -16.52 -3.84
CA GLU A 118 -10.98 -16.29 -4.42
C GLU A 118 -10.95 -16.35 -5.96
N MET A 119 -9.99 -15.66 -6.58
CA MET A 119 -9.78 -15.71 -8.03
C MET A 119 -9.51 -17.12 -8.52
N ASN A 120 -8.63 -17.87 -7.85
CA ASN A 120 -8.35 -19.27 -8.19
C ASN A 120 -9.60 -20.14 -8.11
N THR A 121 -10.48 -19.92 -7.15
CA THR A 121 -11.75 -20.64 -7.01
C THR A 121 -12.69 -20.36 -8.20
N ILE A 122 -12.78 -19.11 -8.64
CA ILE A 122 -13.60 -18.71 -9.79
C ILE A 122 -13.05 -19.32 -11.08
N ILE A 123 -11.74 -19.27 -11.28
CA ILE A 123 -11.03 -19.76 -12.47
C ILE A 123 -11.12 -21.28 -12.59
N ALA A 124 -10.94 -22.00 -11.49
CA ALA A 124 -10.94 -23.48 -11.48
C ALA A 124 -12.27 -24.09 -11.93
N SER A 125 -13.38 -23.39 -11.74
CA SER A 125 -14.72 -23.91 -11.99
C SER A 125 -15.18 -23.80 -13.45
N HIS A 126 -14.49 -23.00 -14.30
CA HIS A 126 -14.96 -22.68 -15.67
C HIS A 126 -13.79 -22.51 -16.65
N ARG A 127 -14.06 -22.71 -17.94
CA ARG A 127 -13.08 -22.51 -19.02
C ARG A 127 -13.56 -21.45 -20.01
N ILE A 128 -12.64 -20.62 -20.49
CA ILE A 128 -12.93 -19.71 -21.61
C ILE A 128 -12.98 -20.50 -22.90
N GLN A 129 -14.11 -20.43 -23.59
CA GLN A 129 -14.35 -21.06 -24.87
C GLN A 129 -14.39 -20.02 -25.98
N PHE A 130 -13.81 -20.38 -27.13
CA PHE A 130 -13.79 -19.56 -28.33
C PHE A 130 -14.57 -20.24 -29.47
N ARG A 131 -15.07 -19.42 -30.40
CA ARG A 131 -15.54 -19.93 -31.65
C ARG A 131 -14.40 -20.62 -32.41
N SER A 132 -14.70 -21.73 -33.07
CA SER A 132 -13.68 -22.48 -33.82
C SER A 132 -12.93 -21.60 -34.83
N GLY A 133 -11.60 -21.67 -34.82
CA GLY A 133 -10.73 -20.90 -35.71
C GLY A 133 -10.75 -19.38 -35.51
N SER A 134 -11.29 -18.89 -34.40
CA SER A 134 -11.48 -17.46 -34.12
C SER A 134 -11.02 -17.10 -32.68
N PRO A 135 -10.68 -15.85 -32.43
CA PRO A 135 -10.50 -15.32 -31.07
C PRO A 135 -11.81 -14.85 -30.42
N TYR A 136 -12.95 -15.02 -31.09
CA TYR A 136 -14.24 -14.59 -30.55
C TYR A 136 -14.65 -15.45 -29.36
N ILE A 137 -14.82 -14.79 -28.19
CA ILE A 137 -15.20 -15.42 -26.93
C ILE A 137 -16.68 -15.77 -26.94
N ASN A 138 -17.04 -17.02 -26.64
CA ASN A 138 -18.43 -17.45 -26.59
C ASN A 138 -19.23 -16.71 -25.51
N PRO A 139 -20.54 -16.47 -25.70
CA PRO A 139 -21.38 -15.73 -24.76
C PRO A 139 -21.39 -16.32 -23.34
N GLU A 140 -21.26 -17.63 -23.19
CA GLU A 140 -21.20 -18.29 -21.87
C GLU A 140 -19.91 -17.92 -21.13
N SER A 141 -18.79 -17.76 -21.84
CA SER A 141 -17.52 -17.35 -21.28
C SER A 141 -17.48 -15.88 -20.91
N GLN A 142 -18.33 -15.04 -21.49
CA GLN A 142 -18.48 -13.64 -21.10
C GLN A 142 -18.91 -13.50 -19.63
N ARG A 143 -19.82 -14.36 -19.14
CA ARG A 143 -20.24 -14.37 -17.73
C ARG A 143 -19.11 -14.77 -16.79
N LEU A 144 -18.19 -15.62 -17.22
CA LEU A 144 -17.00 -15.92 -16.43
C LEU A 144 -16.09 -14.70 -16.34
N LEU A 145 -15.90 -13.97 -17.45
CA LEU A 145 -15.13 -12.72 -17.45
C LEU A 145 -15.76 -11.65 -16.55
N ASP A 146 -17.10 -11.54 -16.53
CA ASP A 146 -17.81 -10.63 -15.64
C ASP A 146 -17.49 -10.95 -14.16
N ARG A 147 -17.52 -12.23 -13.77
CA ARG A 147 -17.17 -12.66 -12.41
C ARG A 147 -15.70 -12.44 -12.05
N ILE A 148 -14.79 -12.72 -13.00
CA ILE A 148 -13.36 -12.46 -12.81
C ILE A 148 -13.12 -10.96 -12.62
N ALA A 149 -13.75 -10.11 -13.42
CA ALA A 149 -13.62 -8.67 -13.32
C ALA A 149 -14.19 -8.12 -11.99
N GLU A 150 -15.34 -8.62 -11.57
CA GLU A 150 -15.95 -8.26 -10.29
C GLU A 150 -15.02 -8.60 -9.11
N ALA A 151 -14.49 -9.82 -9.07
CA ALA A 151 -13.54 -10.23 -8.04
C ALA A 151 -12.23 -9.42 -8.08
N ALA A 152 -11.69 -9.14 -9.28
CA ALA A 152 -10.47 -8.38 -9.44
C ALA A 152 -10.60 -6.91 -9.07
N SER A 153 -11.80 -6.31 -9.18
CA SER A 153 -12.03 -4.88 -8.94
C SER A 153 -11.72 -4.42 -7.51
N GLY A 154 -11.80 -5.33 -6.53
CA GLY A 154 -11.49 -5.07 -5.12
C GLY A 154 -10.10 -5.53 -4.71
N CYS A 155 -9.31 -6.08 -5.62
CA CYS A 155 -8.02 -6.68 -5.33
C CYS A 155 -6.85 -5.72 -5.57
N SER A 156 -5.88 -5.78 -4.67
CA SER A 156 -4.57 -5.15 -4.81
C SER A 156 -3.48 -6.16 -4.50
N GLY A 157 -2.25 -5.91 -4.95
CA GLY A 157 -1.11 -6.77 -4.64
C GLY A 157 -1.10 -8.12 -5.36
N ILE A 158 -1.88 -8.27 -6.45
CA ILE A 158 -1.90 -9.48 -7.30
C ILE A 158 -1.58 -9.15 -8.76
N ARG A 159 -1.10 -10.15 -9.47
CA ARG A 159 -0.92 -10.15 -10.93
C ARG A 159 -1.60 -11.37 -11.52
N ILE A 160 -2.24 -11.20 -12.67
CA ILE A 160 -2.95 -12.24 -13.40
C ILE A 160 -2.27 -12.45 -14.75
N GLU A 161 -1.61 -13.60 -14.93
CA GLU A 161 -1.12 -14.02 -16.22
C GLU A 161 -2.22 -14.78 -16.97
N ILE A 162 -2.42 -14.42 -18.23
CA ILE A 162 -3.39 -15.03 -19.14
C ILE A 162 -2.60 -15.78 -20.21
N ALA A 163 -2.53 -17.11 -20.09
CA ALA A 163 -1.82 -17.97 -21.03
C ALA A 163 -2.77 -18.60 -22.04
N GLY A 164 -2.51 -18.37 -23.33
CA GLY A 164 -3.23 -19.00 -24.42
C GLY A 164 -2.53 -20.27 -24.91
N HIS A 165 -3.29 -21.36 -25.04
CA HIS A 165 -2.79 -22.63 -25.56
C HIS A 165 -3.50 -23.02 -26.86
N GLY A 166 -2.86 -23.87 -27.63
CA GLY A 166 -3.35 -24.40 -28.88
C GLY A 166 -3.11 -25.89 -29.03
N THR A 167 -3.68 -26.49 -30.08
CA THR A 167 -3.48 -27.91 -30.39
C THR A 167 -2.25 -28.13 -31.27
N GLY A 168 -1.56 -29.24 -31.08
CA GLY A 168 -0.55 -29.75 -32.00
C GLY A 168 -1.16 -30.21 -33.35
N GLY A 169 -0.30 -30.52 -34.30
CA GLY A 169 -0.71 -31.02 -35.64
C GLY A 169 -0.95 -29.93 -36.68
N GLY A 170 -0.95 -28.62 -36.28
CA GLY A 170 -0.98 -27.46 -37.17
C GLY A 170 0.39 -26.89 -37.46
N ARG A 171 0.45 -25.72 -38.14
CA ARG A 171 1.68 -24.95 -38.28
C ARG A 171 2.04 -24.31 -36.93
N PRO A 172 3.20 -24.59 -36.36
CA PRO A 172 3.55 -24.11 -35.00
C PRO A 172 3.44 -22.59 -34.83
N ASN A 173 3.92 -21.81 -35.80
CA ASN A 173 3.86 -20.34 -35.75
C ASN A 173 2.41 -19.82 -35.73
N VAL A 174 1.54 -20.40 -36.55
CA VAL A 174 0.11 -20.02 -36.61
C VAL A 174 -0.60 -20.37 -35.29
N THR A 175 -0.26 -21.52 -34.71
CA THR A 175 -0.82 -21.94 -33.43
C THR A 175 -0.35 -21.00 -32.28
N LEU A 176 0.92 -20.62 -32.30
CA LEU A 176 1.49 -19.67 -31.33
C LEU A 176 0.82 -18.29 -31.43
N GLU A 177 0.75 -17.73 -32.64
CA GLU A 177 0.11 -16.43 -32.88
C GLU A 177 -1.37 -16.43 -32.48
N MET A 178 -2.11 -17.48 -32.82
CA MET A 178 -3.53 -17.61 -32.47
C MET A 178 -3.73 -17.71 -30.96
N SER A 179 -2.86 -18.41 -30.27
CA SER A 179 -2.90 -18.56 -28.81
C SER A 179 -2.60 -17.23 -28.11
N ALA A 180 -1.60 -16.48 -28.58
CA ALA A 180 -1.29 -15.14 -28.09
C ALA A 180 -2.44 -14.17 -28.34
N PHE A 181 -3.04 -14.23 -29.53
CA PHE A 181 -4.17 -13.36 -29.88
C PHE A 181 -5.40 -13.63 -29.00
N ARG A 182 -5.69 -14.88 -28.66
CA ARG A 182 -6.76 -15.23 -27.73
C ARG A 182 -6.51 -14.73 -26.32
N ALA A 183 -5.28 -14.86 -25.81
CA ALA A 183 -4.88 -14.32 -24.52
C ALA A 183 -5.08 -12.80 -24.47
N THR A 184 -4.64 -12.09 -25.53
CA THR A 184 -4.86 -10.64 -25.65
C THR A 184 -6.34 -10.27 -25.69
N THR A 185 -7.17 -11.03 -26.45
CA THR A 185 -8.62 -10.79 -26.49
C THR A 185 -9.26 -10.93 -25.11
N VAL A 186 -8.82 -11.90 -24.31
CA VAL A 186 -9.31 -12.07 -22.92
C VAL A 186 -8.87 -10.91 -22.03
N ARG A 187 -7.60 -10.49 -22.13
CA ARG A 187 -7.10 -9.31 -21.42
C ARG A 187 -7.93 -8.07 -21.74
N ASP A 188 -8.13 -7.79 -23.01
CA ASP A 188 -8.86 -6.60 -23.47
C ASP A 188 -10.32 -6.63 -22.98
N ALA A 189 -10.95 -7.81 -23.00
CA ALA A 189 -12.29 -7.99 -22.45
C ALA A 189 -12.36 -7.79 -20.91
N LEU A 190 -11.31 -8.08 -20.17
CA LEU A 190 -11.21 -7.78 -18.72
C LEU A 190 -10.97 -6.29 -18.48
N VAL A 191 -10.11 -5.64 -19.29
CA VAL A 191 -9.87 -4.18 -19.21
C VAL A 191 -11.16 -3.40 -19.51
N GLU A 192 -11.93 -3.82 -20.53
CA GLU A 192 -13.26 -3.24 -20.83
C GLU A 192 -14.24 -3.33 -19.65
N ARG A 193 -14.04 -4.29 -18.74
CA ARG A 193 -14.81 -4.49 -17.51
C ARG A 193 -14.22 -3.78 -16.29
N GLY A 194 -13.17 -2.99 -16.47
CA GLY A 194 -12.57 -2.16 -15.43
C GLY A 194 -11.41 -2.80 -14.67
N VAL A 195 -10.92 -3.98 -15.09
CA VAL A 195 -9.69 -4.54 -14.50
C VAL A 195 -8.48 -3.72 -14.95
N SER A 196 -7.61 -3.34 -14.02
CA SER A 196 -6.40 -2.57 -14.33
C SER A 196 -5.49 -3.33 -15.29
N VAL A 197 -5.02 -2.67 -16.34
CA VAL A 197 -4.08 -3.25 -17.31
C VAL A 197 -2.77 -3.68 -16.65
N ASP A 198 -2.35 -2.98 -15.58
CA ASP A 198 -1.11 -3.27 -14.85
C ASP A 198 -1.18 -4.58 -14.05
N MET A 199 -2.39 -5.08 -13.78
CA MET A 199 -2.60 -6.38 -13.16
C MET A 199 -2.51 -7.54 -14.13
N LEU A 200 -2.57 -7.28 -15.46
CA LEU A 200 -2.76 -8.29 -16.49
C LEU A 200 -1.52 -8.46 -17.36
N THR A 201 -1.07 -9.70 -17.50
CA THR A 201 -0.05 -10.07 -18.47
C THR A 201 -0.58 -11.15 -19.41
N THR A 202 -0.07 -11.22 -20.62
CA THR A 202 -0.51 -12.20 -21.62
C THR A 202 0.66 -12.94 -22.23
N ILE A 203 0.48 -14.24 -22.45
CA ILE A 203 1.46 -15.08 -23.12
C ILE A 203 0.75 -16.07 -24.06
N GLY A 204 1.28 -16.23 -25.27
CA GLY A 204 0.90 -17.33 -26.17
C GLY A 204 1.87 -18.47 -26.01
N LYS A 205 1.39 -19.65 -25.64
CA LYS A 205 2.19 -20.87 -25.46
C LYS A 205 2.07 -21.83 -26.63
N GLY A 206 1.16 -21.57 -27.57
CA GLY A 206 0.95 -22.46 -28.72
C GLY A 206 0.63 -23.88 -28.28
N ALA A 207 1.29 -24.87 -28.85
CA ALA A 207 1.14 -26.29 -28.51
C ALA A 207 2.27 -26.83 -27.61
N SER A 208 3.05 -25.98 -26.96
CA SER A 208 4.24 -26.39 -26.17
C SER A 208 3.90 -27.11 -24.87
N GLU A 209 2.69 -26.87 -24.34
CA GLU A 209 2.25 -27.40 -23.05
C GLU A 209 0.88 -28.10 -23.22
N PRO A 210 0.85 -29.32 -23.75
CA PRO A 210 -0.39 -30.09 -23.85
C PRO A 210 -0.85 -30.56 -22.47
N LEU A 211 -2.17 -30.81 -22.32
CA LEU A 211 -2.76 -31.30 -21.05
C LEU A 211 -2.37 -32.74 -20.75
N ASP A 212 -2.14 -33.53 -21.81
CA ASP A 212 -1.77 -34.93 -21.75
C ASP A 212 -0.81 -35.31 -22.89
N ASP A 213 -0.57 -36.60 -23.09
CA ASP A 213 0.30 -37.12 -24.13
C ASP A 213 -0.24 -36.94 -25.55
N ASN A 214 -1.47 -36.43 -25.71
CA ASN A 214 -2.06 -36.14 -27.01
C ASN A 214 -2.07 -34.64 -27.35
N PRO A 215 -1.04 -34.11 -28.00
CA PRO A 215 -0.97 -32.68 -28.33
C PRO A 215 -2.06 -32.24 -29.34
N ALA A 216 -2.71 -33.18 -30.06
CA ALA A 216 -3.76 -32.87 -31.00
C ALA A 216 -5.17 -32.78 -30.34
N ASP A 217 -5.29 -33.10 -29.06
CA ASP A 217 -6.57 -33.02 -28.33
C ASP A 217 -7.16 -31.61 -28.42
N PRO A 218 -8.43 -31.45 -28.85
CA PRO A 218 -9.13 -30.17 -28.86
C PRO A 218 -9.16 -29.47 -27.49
N ALA A 219 -9.09 -30.20 -26.38
CA ALA A 219 -9.02 -29.64 -25.02
C ALA A 219 -7.79 -28.76 -24.80
N ASN A 220 -6.72 -28.96 -25.59
CA ASN A 220 -5.53 -28.10 -25.53
C ASN A 220 -5.79 -26.67 -26.00
N ARG A 221 -6.88 -26.39 -26.71
CA ARG A 221 -7.31 -25.02 -27.05
C ARG A 221 -8.00 -24.38 -25.84
N ARG A 222 -7.21 -23.82 -24.95
CA ARG A 222 -7.67 -23.26 -23.68
C ARG A 222 -7.00 -21.95 -23.35
N ILE A 223 -7.58 -21.23 -22.42
CA ILE A 223 -6.92 -20.17 -21.65
C ILE A 223 -6.69 -20.69 -20.24
N GLU A 224 -5.50 -20.47 -19.74
CA GLU A 224 -5.15 -20.64 -18.36
C GLU A 224 -4.91 -19.27 -17.72
N PHE A 225 -5.33 -19.12 -16.47
CA PHE A 225 -5.04 -17.96 -15.65
C PHE A 225 -4.13 -18.40 -14.50
N THR A 226 -3.07 -17.65 -14.27
CA THR A 226 -2.21 -17.82 -13.09
C THR A 226 -2.25 -16.55 -12.28
N VAL A 227 -2.66 -16.64 -11.02
CA VAL A 227 -2.73 -15.50 -10.11
C VAL A 227 -1.56 -15.59 -9.13
N SER A 228 -0.69 -14.58 -9.16
CA SER A 228 0.48 -14.44 -8.28
C SER A 228 0.39 -13.18 -7.44
N LEU A 229 1.11 -13.15 -6.30
CA LEU A 229 1.29 -11.95 -5.50
C LEU A 229 2.39 -11.08 -6.12
N THR A 230 2.18 -9.75 -6.16
CA THR A 230 3.19 -8.82 -6.69
C THR A 230 4.42 -8.70 -5.80
N ASN A 231 4.29 -9.00 -4.50
CA ASN A 231 5.39 -8.94 -3.53
C ASN A 231 6.36 -10.13 -3.59
N GLY A 232 6.15 -11.06 -4.52
CA GLY A 232 7.02 -12.23 -4.75
C GLY A 232 8.13 -12.02 -5.80
N GLU A 233 8.17 -10.88 -6.49
CA GLU A 233 9.12 -10.59 -7.58
C GLU A 233 10.19 -9.53 -7.22
N ALA A 234 10.50 -9.37 -5.92
CA ALA A 234 11.67 -8.60 -5.50
C ALA A 234 12.88 -9.55 -5.40
N SER A 235 13.52 -9.84 -6.54
CA SER A 235 14.85 -10.45 -6.61
C SER A 235 15.62 -9.91 -7.79
#